data_5d3b2a3fe076be6885148c7c94cada6b
#
_entry.id   5d3b2a3fe076be6885148c7c94cada6b
#
_cell.length_a   1.000
_cell.length_b   1.000
_cell.length_c   1.000
_cell.angle_alpha   90.00
_cell.angle_beta   90.00
_cell.angle_gamma   90.00
#
_symmetry.space_group_name_H-M   'P 1'
#
loop_
_entity.id
_entity.type
_entity.pdbx_description
1 polymer ?
#
loop_
_entity_poly.entity_id
_entity_poly.type
_entity_poly.pdbx_seq_one_letter_code
_entity_poly.pdbx_strand_id
1 'polypeptide(L)'
;MTDRDAFNAEMQRTAYQRKAVSRLPAKEVLDLAITFFTERGYRAARTGRPNQVFVMGKAEGILPRVTGEVAARADVGKPGVTLVTLDAAGERLGPTMKEFYAELRARRTAPMVTPPAE
;
A
#
# COMPACT_ATOMS: atom_id res chain seq x y z
N MET A 1 -24.50 15.77 -15.46
CA MET A 1 -23.32 15.02 -14.99
C MET A 1 -23.41 13.60 -15.48
N THR A 2 -22.34 13.10 -16.01
CA THR A 2 -22.31 11.73 -16.51
C THR A 2 -21.87 10.78 -15.41
N ASP A 3 -22.10 9.48 -15.64
CA ASP A 3 -21.64 8.47 -14.71
C ASP A 3 -20.12 8.52 -14.54
N ARG A 4 -19.43 8.86 -15.62
CA ARG A 4 -17.99 8.99 -15.59
C ARG A 4 -17.55 10.13 -14.68
N ASP A 5 -18.26 11.25 -14.72
CA ASP A 5 -17.93 12.39 -13.84
C ASP A 5 -18.14 12.03 -12.38
N ALA A 6 -19.24 11.32 -12.08
CA ALA A 6 -19.52 10.87 -10.73
C ALA A 6 -18.46 9.88 -10.26
N PHE A 7 -18.04 8.96 -11.13
CA PHE A 7 -17.00 8.00 -10.83
C PHE A 7 -15.68 8.72 -10.52
N ASN A 8 -15.27 9.65 -11.36
CA ASN A 8 -14.04 10.38 -11.18
C ASN A 8 -14.05 11.22 -9.91
N ALA A 9 -15.19 11.83 -9.59
CA ALA A 9 -15.32 12.61 -8.38
C ALA A 9 -15.16 11.72 -7.14
N GLU A 10 -15.75 10.53 -7.18
CA GLU A 10 -15.63 9.59 -6.07
C GLU A 10 -14.21 9.07 -5.92
N MET A 11 -13.54 8.79 -7.03
CA MET A 11 -12.14 8.38 -6.99
C MET A 11 -11.28 9.46 -6.33
N GLN A 12 -11.50 10.72 -6.70
CA GLN A 12 -10.72 11.81 -6.12
C GLN A 12 -11.06 12.05 -4.66
N ARG A 13 -12.33 11.96 -4.31
CA ARG A 13 -12.75 12.18 -2.93
C ARG A 13 -12.17 11.15 -1.99
N THR A 14 -11.99 9.90 -2.48
CA THR A 14 -11.55 8.81 -1.64
C THR A 14 -10.08 8.45 -1.86
N ALA A 15 -9.38 9.22 -2.68
CA ALA A 15 -7.99 8.92 -2.99
C ALA A 15 -7.09 9.05 -1.79
N TYR A 16 -6.16 8.13 -1.67
CA TYR A 16 -5.12 8.18 -0.66
C TYR A 16 -3.80 7.92 -1.37
N GLN A 17 -2.88 8.84 -1.24
CA GLN A 17 -1.55 8.71 -1.83
C GLN A 17 -0.52 9.11 -0.80
N ARG A 18 0.54 8.33 -0.69
CA ARG A 18 1.57 8.60 0.28
C ARG A 18 2.90 8.02 -0.16
N LYS A 19 3.96 8.73 0.15
CA LYS A 19 5.31 8.19 0.00
C LYS A 19 5.91 8.02 1.38
N ALA A 20 6.68 6.98 1.55
CA ALA A 20 7.31 6.69 2.83
C ALA A 20 8.69 6.12 2.58
N VAL A 21 9.53 6.23 3.58
CA VAL A 21 10.87 5.65 3.53
C VAL A 21 10.90 4.57 4.58
N SER A 22 11.50 3.44 4.25
CA SER A 22 11.58 2.31 5.16
C SER A 22 12.99 1.73 5.11
N ARG A 23 13.38 1.12 6.21
CA ARG A 23 14.62 0.36 6.23
C ARG A 23 14.40 -1.12 5.93
N LEU A 24 13.16 -1.53 5.76
CA LEU A 24 12.87 -2.89 5.35
C LEU A 24 13.29 -3.08 3.90
N PRO A 25 13.85 -4.23 3.54
CA PRO A 25 14.09 -4.51 2.13
C PRO A 25 12.81 -4.43 1.32
N ALA A 26 12.93 -4.05 0.07
CA ALA A 26 11.75 -3.89 -0.80
C ALA A 26 10.91 -5.16 -0.83
N LYS A 27 11.54 -6.32 -0.92
CA LYS A 27 10.81 -7.59 -0.94
C LYS A 27 9.97 -7.76 0.33
N GLU A 28 10.51 -7.38 1.48
CA GLU A 28 9.77 -7.52 2.74
C GLU A 28 8.59 -6.56 2.81
N VAL A 29 8.75 -5.35 2.27
CA VAL A 29 7.64 -4.39 2.22
C VAL A 29 6.50 -4.98 1.38
N LEU A 30 6.83 -5.56 0.23
CA LEU A 30 5.83 -6.13 -0.65
C LEU A 30 5.17 -7.36 -0.03
N ASP A 31 5.94 -8.23 0.62
CA ASP A 31 5.38 -9.40 1.29
C ASP A 31 4.47 -8.97 2.44
N LEU A 32 4.87 -7.95 3.19
CA LEU A 32 4.05 -7.40 4.25
C LEU A 32 2.72 -6.87 3.70
N ALA A 33 2.77 -6.19 2.55
CA ALA A 33 1.55 -5.66 1.93
C ALA A 33 0.60 -6.80 1.56
N ILE A 34 1.12 -7.86 0.97
CA ILE A 34 0.29 -9.00 0.58
C ILE A 34 -0.41 -9.58 1.80
N THR A 35 0.33 -9.83 2.87
CA THR A 35 -0.23 -10.38 4.09
C THR A 35 -1.25 -9.44 4.70
N PHE A 36 -0.90 -8.15 4.81
CA PHE A 36 -1.74 -7.15 5.45
C PHE A 36 -3.11 -7.04 4.76
N PHE A 37 -3.10 -6.90 3.43
CA PHE A 37 -4.35 -6.71 2.71
C PHE A 37 -5.15 -8.00 2.58
N THR A 38 -4.46 -9.12 2.42
CA THR A 38 -5.15 -10.41 2.37
C THR A 38 -5.89 -10.69 3.68
N GLU A 39 -5.28 -10.38 4.80
CA GLU A 39 -5.92 -10.58 6.10
C GLU A 39 -7.15 -9.70 6.27
N ARG A 40 -7.24 -8.62 5.53
CA ARG A 40 -8.38 -7.70 5.62
C ARG A 40 -9.41 -7.91 4.52
N GLY A 41 -9.29 -9.02 3.80
CA GLY A 41 -10.32 -9.40 2.82
C GLY A 41 -10.10 -8.89 1.42
N TYR A 42 -8.95 -8.27 1.15
CA TYR A 42 -8.63 -7.82 -0.20
C TYR A 42 -7.82 -8.89 -0.92
N ARG A 43 -7.78 -8.77 -2.23
CA ARG A 43 -6.86 -9.59 -3.02
C ARG A 43 -5.60 -8.77 -3.21
N ALA A 44 -4.47 -9.36 -2.91
CA ALA A 44 -3.20 -8.67 -3.04
C ALA A 44 -2.18 -9.64 -3.63
N ALA A 45 -1.49 -9.21 -4.68
CA ALA A 45 -0.54 -10.08 -5.36
C ALA A 45 0.50 -9.24 -6.08
N ARG A 46 1.64 -9.87 -6.32
CA ARG A 46 2.66 -9.27 -7.16
C ARG A 46 2.12 -9.17 -8.57
N THR A 47 2.54 -8.13 -9.27
CA THR A 47 2.15 -7.95 -10.67
C THR A 47 3.31 -8.37 -11.57
N GLY A 48 3.11 -8.26 -12.86
CA GLY A 48 4.20 -8.48 -13.81
C GLY A 48 5.27 -7.40 -13.73
N ARG A 49 4.98 -6.27 -13.06
CA ARG A 49 5.96 -5.22 -12.85
C ARG A 49 6.76 -5.54 -11.59
N PRO A 50 8.08 -5.42 -11.65
CA PRO A 50 8.87 -5.66 -10.44
C PRO A 50 8.57 -4.59 -9.40
N ASN A 51 8.72 -4.93 -8.15
CA ASN A 51 8.60 -4.00 -7.03
C ASN A 51 7.20 -3.44 -6.81
N GLN A 52 6.17 -4.18 -7.21
CA GLN A 52 4.81 -3.69 -7.08
C GLN A 52 3.85 -4.78 -6.65
N VAL A 53 2.95 -4.44 -5.71
CA VAL A 53 1.84 -5.28 -5.31
C VAL A 53 0.56 -4.54 -5.67
N PHE A 54 -0.35 -5.24 -6.32
CA PHE A 54 -1.64 -4.70 -6.68
C PHE A 54 -2.67 -5.19 -5.68
N VAL A 55 -3.49 -4.28 -5.18
CA VAL A 55 -4.53 -4.59 -4.20
C VAL A 55 -5.88 -4.36 -4.85
N MET A 56 -6.79 -5.31 -4.69
CA MET A 56 -8.09 -5.23 -5.32
C MET A 56 -9.17 -5.56 -4.31
N GLY A 57 -10.19 -4.72 -4.23
CA GLY A 57 -11.33 -4.94 -3.35
C GLY A 57 -12.61 -5.06 -4.15
N LYS A 58 -13.73 -5.11 -3.43
CA LYS A 58 -15.05 -5.18 -4.01
C LYS A 58 -15.58 -3.79 -4.26
N ALA A 59 -16.81 -3.71 -4.73
CA ALA A 59 -17.46 -2.43 -4.96
C ALA A 59 -17.58 -1.62 -3.67
N GLU A 60 -17.40 -0.32 -3.78
CA GLU A 60 -17.60 0.59 -2.65
C GLU A 60 -18.35 1.81 -3.19
N GLY A 61 -19.57 2.00 -2.69
CA GLY A 61 -20.42 3.08 -3.21
C GLY A 61 -20.64 2.93 -4.70
N ILE A 62 -20.36 3.99 -5.45
CA ILE A 62 -20.52 3.93 -6.90
C ILE A 62 -19.30 3.35 -7.60
N LEU A 63 -18.23 3.06 -6.86
CA LEU A 63 -17.06 2.44 -7.46
C LEU A 63 -17.33 0.94 -7.61
N PRO A 64 -17.36 0.42 -8.83
CA PRO A 64 -17.68 -1.00 -9.02
C PRO A 64 -16.59 -1.92 -8.50
N ARG A 65 -15.38 -1.40 -8.34
CA ARG A 65 -14.25 -2.14 -7.79
C ARG A 65 -13.23 -1.13 -7.32
N VAL A 66 -12.65 -1.36 -6.16
CA VAL A 66 -11.59 -0.48 -5.67
C VAL A 66 -10.25 -1.15 -5.86
N THR A 67 -9.24 -0.36 -6.15
CA THR A 67 -7.90 -0.85 -6.38
C THR A 67 -6.88 0.03 -5.69
N GLY A 68 -5.74 -0.55 -5.40
CA GLY A 68 -4.62 0.18 -4.83
C GLY A 68 -3.31 -0.46 -5.25
N GLU A 69 -2.23 0.23 -4.94
CA GLU A 69 -0.89 -0.26 -5.26
C GLU A 69 0.06 0.05 -4.13
N VAL A 70 0.97 -0.88 -3.90
CA VAL A 70 2.10 -0.66 -3.03
C VAL A 70 3.34 -0.92 -3.87
N ALA A 71 4.17 0.10 -4.03
CA ALA A 71 5.42 -0.04 -4.77
C ALA A 71 6.57 0.19 -3.81
N ALA A 72 7.65 -0.57 -3.97
CA ALA A 72 8.80 -0.46 -3.10
C ALA A 72 10.07 -0.56 -3.95
N ARG A 73 10.91 0.48 -3.86
CA ARG A 73 12.17 0.53 -4.62
C ARG A 73 13.32 0.63 -3.64
N ALA A 74 14.25 -0.29 -3.76
CA ALA A 74 15.39 -0.35 -2.87
C ALA A 74 16.47 0.65 -3.28
N ASP A 75 17.24 1.07 -2.29
CA ASP A 75 18.45 1.87 -2.49
C ASP A 75 18.21 3.17 -3.23
N VAL A 76 17.08 3.81 -2.95
CA VAL A 76 16.77 5.11 -3.54
C VAL A 76 17.45 6.18 -2.69
N GLY A 77 18.40 6.85 -3.27
CA GLY A 77 19.13 7.92 -2.59
C GLY A 77 20.27 7.41 -1.73
N LYS A 78 20.06 6.36 -0.94
CA LYS A 78 21.08 5.76 -0.09
C LYS A 78 20.93 4.27 -0.05
N PRO A 79 22.01 3.53 0.13
CA PRO A 79 21.91 2.09 0.34
C PRO A 79 21.10 1.77 1.58
N GLY A 80 20.31 0.73 1.53
CA GLY A 80 19.53 0.27 2.67
C GLY A 80 18.25 1.05 2.90
N VAL A 81 17.91 2.00 2.04
CA VAL A 81 16.69 2.79 2.16
C VAL A 81 15.73 2.40 1.05
N THR A 82 14.53 2.02 1.41
CA THR A 82 13.50 1.64 0.47
C THR A 82 12.46 2.77 0.38
N LEU A 83 12.19 3.22 -0.83
CA LEU A 83 11.13 4.18 -1.06
C LEU A 83 9.85 3.41 -1.33
N VAL A 84 8.82 3.69 -0.53
CA VAL A 84 7.53 3.02 -0.65
C VAL A 84 6.52 4.05 -1.13
N THR A 85 5.79 3.70 -2.18
CA THR A 85 4.72 4.55 -2.70
C THR A 85 3.40 3.82 -2.51
N LEU A 86 2.44 4.49 -1.92
CA LEU A 86 1.13 3.94 -1.63
C LEU A 86 0.09 4.73 -2.41
N ASP A 87 -0.85 4.02 -3.02
CA ASP A 87 -1.88 4.65 -3.81
C ASP A 87 -3.14 3.81 -3.72
N ALA A 88 -4.27 4.43 -3.43
CA ALA A 88 -5.53 3.73 -3.32
C ALA A 88 -6.68 4.70 -3.52
N ALA A 89 -7.82 4.16 -3.91
CA ALA A 89 -9.06 4.92 -3.91
C ALA A 89 -10.16 4.00 -3.41
N GLY A 90 -11.16 4.57 -2.72
CA GLY A 90 -12.23 3.82 -2.13
C GLY A 90 -12.41 4.24 -0.68
N GLU A 91 -13.67 4.32 -0.25
CA GLU A 91 -13.99 4.82 1.08
C GLU A 91 -13.44 3.91 2.18
N ARG A 92 -13.32 2.62 1.92
CA ARG A 92 -12.73 1.68 2.86
C ARG A 92 -11.28 1.40 2.55
N LEU A 93 -10.93 1.26 1.28
CA LEU A 93 -9.57 0.93 0.92
C LEU A 93 -8.60 2.07 1.22
N GLY A 94 -9.04 3.32 1.05
CA GLY A 94 -8.20 4.47 1.40
C GLY A 94 -7.74 4.42 2.84
N PRO A 95 -8.67 4.38 3.83
CA PRO A 95 -8.27 4.25 5.23
C PRO A 95 -7.47 2.98 5.53
N THR A 96 -7.76 1.88 4.84
CA THR A 96 -7.02 0.64 5.04
C THR A 96 -5.57 0.82 4.57
N MET A 97 -5.36 1.53 3.47
CA MET A 97 -4.01 1.83 2.99
C MET A 97 -3.28 2.73 4.01
N LYS A 98 -4.01 3.64 4.65
CA LYS A 98 -3.44 4.48 5.69
C LYS A 98 -3.02 3.63 6.89
N GLU A 99 -3.78 2.60 7.23
CA GLU A 99 -3.41 1.66 8.29
C GLU A 99 -2.14 0.92 7.90
N PHE A 100 -2.00 0.55 6.62
CA PHE A 100 -0.79 -0.10 6.17
C PHE A 100 0.41 0.84 6.32
N TYR A 101 0.23 2.11 6.03
CA TYR A 101 1.28 3.10 6.22
C TYR A 101 1.72 3.14 7.70
N ALA A 102 0.76 3.12 8.61
CA ALA A 102 1.06 3.13 10.04
C ALA A 102 1.82 1.86 10.46
N GLU A 103 1.40 0.72 9.94
CA GLU A 103 2.07 -0.55 10.19
C GLU A 103 3.52 -0.51 9.68
N LEU A 104 3.70 0.03 8.50
CA LEU A 104 5.01 0.15 7.89
C LEU A 104 5.92 1.06 8.74
N ARG A 105 5.36 2.16 9.24
CA ARG A 105 6.12 3.07 10.09
C ARG A 105 6.53 2.41 11.40
N ALA A 106 5.64 1.63 11.98
CA ALA A 106 5.93 0.93 13.21
C ALA A 106 7.10 -0.04 13.01
N ARG A 107 7.11 -0.73 11.89
CA ARG A 107 8.20 -1.66 11.60
C ARG A 107 9.50 -0.94 11.25
N ARG A 108 9.38 0.23 10.66
CA ARG A 108 10.55 1.01 10.30
C ARG A 108 11.29 1.49 11.54
N THR A 109 10.56 1.84 12.58
CA THR A 109 11.18 2.29 13.80
C THR A 109 11.45 1.14 14.74
N ALA A 110 10.87 0.00 14.49
CA ALA A 110 11.14 -1.16 15.25
C ALA A 110 12.55 -1.48 14.98
N PRO A 111 13.33 -1.38 15.88
CA PRO A 111 14.68 -1.46 15.68
C PRO A 111 15.00 -2.77 15.24
N MET A 112 15.70 -2.78 14.43
CA MET A 112 16.17 -3.82 14.05
C MET A 112 16.76 -4.48 15.08
N VAL A 113 16.42 -4.38 16.01
CA VAL A 113 16.71 -4.87 17.07
C VAL A 113 16.74 -6.13 17.08
N THR A 114 17.17 -6.47 17.19
CA THR A 114 17.17 -7.43 17.36
C THR A 114 17.31 -8.04 18.21
N PRO A 115 17.29 -8.71 18.46
CA PRO A 115 17.21 -9.29 19.21
C PRO A 115 18.04 -9.84 19.61
N PRO A 116 18.25 -10.15 20.12
CA PRO A 116 18.91 -10.63 20.50
C PRO A 116 19.07 -11.49 20.65
N ALA A 117 19.26 -11.76 20.72
CA ALA A 117 19.38 -12.46 20.84
C ALA A 117 19.58 -12.79 21.40
N GLU A 118 19.78 -12.77 21.64
CA GLU A 118 19.97 -13.13 22.07
C GLU A 118 20.08 -13.45 22.31
#